data_439e6741fc1aa4b6f4192f349726023a
#
_entry.id   439e6741fc1aa4b6f4192f349726023a
#
_cell.length_a   1.000
_cell.length_b   1.000
_cell.length_c   1.000
_cell.angle_alpha   90.00
_cell.angle_beta   90.00
_cell.angle_gamma   90.00
#
_symmetry.space_group_name_H-M   'P 1'
#
loop_
_entity.id
_entity.type
_entity.pdbx_description
1 polymer ?
#
loop_
_entity_poly.entity_id
_entity_poly.type
_entity_poly.pdbx_seq_one_letter_code
_entity_poly.pdbx_strand_id
1 'polypeptide(L)'
;SRPGYYGKGVAETIKLTAGRKGEVVFYADLIRPVKEGRVPVFTWNQFTGRHGSPAEEEIVCRRGFAIMEFGKEQLAPDNGDAINGVVAKAFPECDWGAIAMWAWGHSRLVDYLFTTDWADTDKIIATGHSRGGKVALCAAIYDERIALCAPNGSGCGGAGCFRFLGGRYGEGIGLCETAGSINDMLGYWWTDAFGEFGARQKRYTRSNFPVAKNQMEFMANFSLDKLGTLQDEDRLPFDMHFAKALIAPRALI
;
A
#
# COMPACT_ATOMS: atom_id res chain seq x y z
N SER A 1 26.49 7.81 -2.54
CA SER A 1 25.80 8.62 -1.51
C SER A 1 26.06 10.10 -1.74
N ARG A 2 25.09 10.92 -1.45
CA ARG A 2 25.19 12.39 -1.44
C ARG A 2 24.84 12.91 -0.05
N PRO A 3 25.31 14.10 0.37
CA PRO A 3 24.84 14.70 1.61
C PRO A 3 23.32 14.79 1.56
N GLY A 4 22.67 14.32 2.61
CA GLY A 4 21.24 14.46 2.78
C GLY A 4 20.87 15.93 3.01
N TYR A 5 19.59 16.21 3.09
CA TYR A 5 19.05 17.55 3.20
C TYR A 5 19.75 18.33 4.35
N TYR A 6 20.24 19.51 4.05
CA TYR A 6 21.01 20.39 4.95
C TYR A 6 22.25 19.77 5.61
N GLY A 7 22.87 18.75 5.00
CA GLY A 7 24.10 18.14 5.51
C GLY A 7 23.95 17.31 6.79
N LYS A 8 22.72 17.07 7.26
CA LYS A 8 22.43 16.34 8.50
C LYS A 8 22.04 14.88 8.29
N GLY A 9 22.08 14.39 7.07
CA GLY A 9 21.74 13.03 6.71
C GLY A 9 22.56 12.51 5.53
N VAL A 10 22.37 11.26 5.22
CA VAL A 10 22.88 10.58 4.02
C VAL A 10 21.69 10.21 3.16
N ALA A 11 21.76 10.57 1.87
CA ALA A 11 20.80 10.16 0.86
C ALA A 11 21.47 9.21 -0.14
N GLU A 12 20.85 8.06 -0.39
CA GLU A 12 21.38 7.00 -1.23
C GLU A 12 20.24 6.40 -2.07
N THR A 13 20.53 6.05 -3.32
CA THR A 13 19.64 5.19 -4.11
C THR A 13 20.19 3.78 -4.07
N ILE A 14 19.40 2.85 -3.57
CA ILE A 14 19.75 1.44 -3.40
C ILE A 14 19.15 0.66 -4.55
N LYS A 15 19.97 -0.05 -5.30
CA LYS A 15 19.52 -1.04 -6.28
C LYS A 15 19.25 -2.35 -5.56
N LEU A 16 18.02 -2.82 -5.65
CA LEU A 16 17.56 -4.09 -5.12
C LEU A 16 17.43 -5.10 -6.27
N THR A 17 18.01 -6.27 -6.07
CA THR A 17 17.92 -7.40 -6.99
C THR A 17 17.33 -8.57 -6.22
N ALA A 18 16.19 -9.06 -6.64
CA ALA A 18 15.39 -10.05 -5.92
C ALA A 18 14.70 -11.01 -6.89
N GLY A 19 13.94 -11.96 -6.35
CA GLY A 19 13.38 -13.07 -7.09
C GLY A 19 14.28 -14.30 -7.02
N ARG A 20 13.79 -15.44 -7.55
CA ARG A 20 14.49 -16.73 -7.44
C ARG A 20 15.82 -16.75 -8.16
N LYS A 21 15.97 -15.97 -9.22
CA LYS A 21 17.17 -15.87 -10.07
C LYS A 21 17.68 -14.43 -10.21
N GLY A 22 17.20 -13.51 -9.37
CA GLY A 22 17.53 -12.10 -9.47
C GLY A 22 16.84 -11.36 -10.63
N GLU A 23 15.71 -11.87 -11.09
CA GLU A 23 14.98 -11.34 -12.24
C GLU A 23 14.19 -10.06 -11.95
N VAL A 24 13.94 -9.75 -10.68
CA VAL A 24 13.27 -8.52 -10.27
C VAL A 24 14.30 -7.50 -9.82
N VAL A 25 14.41 -6.41 -10.56
CA VAL A 25 15.30 -5.29 -10.22
C VAL A 25 14.47 -4.04 -10.04
N PHE A 26 14.64 -3.36 -8.91
CA PHE A 26 14.02 -2.07 -8.64
C PHE A 26 14.91 -1.22 -7.74
N TYR A 27 14.58 0.04 -7.60
CA TYR A 27 15.36 1.01 -6.86
C TYR A 27 14.56 1.59 -5.72
N ALA A 28 15.21 1.80 -4.59
CA ALA A 28 14.65 2.49 -3.45
C ALA A 28 15.56 3.64 -3.03
N ASP A 29 14.97 4.78 -2.71
CA ASP A 29 15.68 5.91 -2.15
C ASP A 29 15.67 5.82 -0.63
N LEU A 30 16.86 5.95 -0.06
CA LEU A 30 17.11 5.91 1.37
C LEU A 30 17.60 7.26 1.85
N ILE A 31 16.95 7.79 2.87
CA ILE A 31 17.43 8.95 3.62
C ILE A 31 17.51 8.58 5.08
N ARG A 32 18.69 8.75 5.67
CA ARG A 32 18.94 8.44 7.08
C ARG A 32 19.74 9.52 7.79
N PRO A 33 19.51 9.74 9.09
CA PRO A 33 20.32 10.65 9.86
C PRO A 33 21.74 10.10 10.06
N VAL A 34 22.70 11.00 10.19
CA VAL A 34 24.04 10.66 10.69
C VAL A 34 24.01 10.77 12.22
N LYS A 35 23.96 9.64 12.88
CA LYS A 35 24.00 9.55 14.35
C LYS A 35 24.61 8.22 14.79
N GLU A 36 25.07 8.16 16.04
CA GLU A 36 25.47 6.91 16.66
C GLU A 36 24.28 6.00 16.97
N GLY A 37 24.50 4.70 16.92
CA GLY A 37 23.52 3.66 17.19
C GLY A 37 22.59 3.38 16.02
N ARG A 38 21.68 2.42 16.22
CA ARG A 38 20.73 1.99 15.22
C ARG A 38 19.56 2.95 15.10
N VAL A 39 19.00 3.03 13.89
CA VAL A 39 17.95 3.98 13.51
C VAL A 39 16.67 3.24 13.14
N PRO A 40 15.51 3.57 13.74
CA PRO A 40 14.22 3.09 13.25
C PRO A 40 13.98 3.51 11.80
N VAL A 41 13.33 2.66 11.01
CA VAL A 41 13.19 2.87 9.57
C VAL A 41 11.73 2.81 9.13
N PHE A 42 11.27 3.84 8.46
CA PHE A 42 10.05 3.79 7.68
C PHE A 42 10.32 3.17 6.31
N THR A 43 9.57 2.14 5.96
CA THR A 43 9.46 1.67 4.58
C THR A 43 8.21 2.25 3.96
N TRP A 44 8.32 2.85 2.78
CA TRP A 44 7.24 3.58 2.13
C TRP A 44 7.13 3.21 0.65
N ASN A 45 5.92 2.98 0.19
CA ASN A 45 5.64 2.80 -1.23
C ASN A 45 4.97 4.06 -1.79
N GLN A 46 5.52 4.59 -2.86
CA GLN A 46 5.09 5.82 -3.53
C GLN A 46 4.70 5.54 -4.99
N PHE A 47 4.14 6.54 -5.66
CA PHE A 47 4.09 6.55 -7.11
C PHE A 47 5.50 6.80 -7.65
N THR A 48 5.88 6.10 -8.72
CA THR A 48 7.18 6.29 -9.37
C THR A 48 7.38 7.77 -9.74
N GLY A 49 8.52 8.33 -9.36
CA GLY A 49 8.84 9.74 -9.55
C GLY A 49 8.25 10.70 -8.52
N ARG A 50 7.50 10.20 -7.52
CA ARG A 50 7.17 10.97 -6.31
C ARG A 50 8.08 10.54 -5.19
N HIS A 51 8.89 11.46 -4.73
CA HIS A 51 9.65 11.33 -3.49
C HIS A 51 8.92 12.10 -2.40
N GLY A 52 9.15 11.74 -1.15
CA GLY A 52 8.73 12.57 -0.02
C GLY A 52 9.17 14.02 -0.22
N SER A 53 8.44 14.96 0.35
CA SER A 53 8.92 16.34 0.26
C SER A 53 10.22 16.48 1.06
N PRO A 54 11.16 17.34 0.61
CA PRO A 54 12.38 17.60 1.38
C PRO A 54 12.13 17.98 2.84
N ALA A 55 10.98 18.58 3.12
CA ALA A 55 10.58 18.95 4.47
C ALA A 55 10.17 17.71 5.31
N GLU A 56 9.48 16.74 4.71
CA GLU A 56 9.12 15.46 5.37
C GLU A 56 10.37 14.65 5.69
N GLU A 57 11.28 14.54 4.75
CA GLU A 57 12.57 13.88 4.93
C GLU A 57 13.39 14.52 6.05
N GLU A 58 13.44 15.85 6.09
CA GLU A 58 14.12 16.59 7.15
C GLU A 58 13.49 16.34 8.53
N ILE A 59 12.16 16.39 8.63
CA ILE A 59 11.45 16.15 9.89
C ILE A 59 11.74 14.75 10.43
N VAL A 60 11.71 13.75 9.58
CA VAL A 60 11.95 12.36 9.95
C VAL A 60 13.38 12.17 10.42
N CYS A 61 14.37 12.67 9.68
CA CYS A 61 15.78 12.61 10.08
C CYS A 61 16.06 13.36 11.37
N ARG A 62 15.48 14.54 11.57
CA ARG A 62 15.64 15.31 12.84
C ARG A 62 15.10 14.56 14.04
N ARG A 63 14.07 13.75 13.86
CA ARG A 63 13.49 12.89 14.90
C ARG A 63 14.25 11.58 15.09
N GLY A 64 15.30 11.35 14.32
CA GLY A 64 16.15 10.17 14.44
C GLY A 64 15.63 8.94 13.74
N PHE A 65 14.78 9.09 12.73
CA PHE A 65 14.29 8.00 11.87
C PHE A 65 14.95 8.05 10.50
N ALA A 66 14.98 6.92 9.82
CA ALA A 66 15.28 6.83 8.40
C ALA A 66 13.99 6.59 7.60
N ILE A 67 14.01 6.98 6.32
CA ILE A 67 12.99 6.60 5.34
C ILE A 67 13.67 5.84 4.22
N MET A 68 13.08 4.72 3.83
CA MET A 68 13.42 3.98 2.62
C MET A 68 12.17 3.83 1.77
N GLU A 69 12.15 4.46 0.59
CA GLU A 69 10.96 4.51 -0.27
C GLU A 69 11.23 3.95 -1.66
N PHE A 70 10.18 3.40 -2.29
CA PHE A 70 10.25 2.90 -3.65
C PHE A 70 8.99 3.26 -4.45
N GLY A 71 9.15 3.46 -5.75
CA GLY A 71 8.04 3.58 -6.68
C GLY A 71 7.43 2.22 -6.96
N LYS A 72 6.17 2.02 -6.56
CA LYS A 72 5.48 0.73 -6.65
C LYS A 72 5.32 0.22 -8.08
N GLU A 73 5.21 1.14 -9.04
CA GLU A 73 5.07 0.79 -10.47
C GLU A 73 6.31 0.13 -11.06
N GLN A 74 7.46 0.20 -10.36
CA GLN A 74 8.64 -0.59 -10.74
C GLN A 74 8.41 -2.10 -10.59
N LEU A 75 7.46 -2.51 -9.76
CA LEU A 75 7.13 -3.91 -9.47
C LEU A 75 5.95 -4.40 -10.30
N ALA A 76 4.90 -3.60 -10.37
CA ALA A 76 3.72 -3.85 -11.19
C ALA A 76 3.06 -2.51 -11.56
N PRO A 77 2.65 -2.31 -12.83
CA PRO A 77 1.91 -1.12 -13.24
C PRO A 77 0.65 -0.89 -12.40
N ASP A 78 0.32 0.38 -12.14
CA ASP A 78 -0.90 0.75 -11.41
C ASP A 78 -2.11 0.88 -12.36
N ASN A 79 -2.36 -0.19 -13.11
CA ASN A 79 -3.47 -0.31 -14.05
C ASN A 79 -3.72 -1.79 -14.38
N GLY A 80 -4.61 -2.08 -15.34
CA GLY A 80 -4.96 -3.43 -15.75
C GLY A 80 -3.80 -4.30 -16.25
N ASP A 81 -2.65 -3.70 -16.60
CA ASP A 81 -1.44 -4.42 -17.00
C ASP A 81 -0.59 -4.92 -15.81
N ALA A 82 -1.08 -4.79 -14.57
CA ALA A 82 -0.36 -5.25 -13.38
C ALA A 82 0.09 -6.71 -13.49
N ILE A 83 -0.72 -7.56 -14.11
CA ILE A 83 -0.40 -8.97 -14.40
C ILE A 83 0.79 -9.17 -15.33
N ASN A 84 1.22 -8.13 -16.04
CA ASN A 84 2.40 -8.11 -16.91
C ASN A 84 3.61 -7.45 -16.22
N GLY A 85 3.48 -7.09 -14.94
CA GLY A 85 4.55 -6.52 -14.14
C GLY A 85 5.73 -7.48 -13.94
N VAL A 86 6.86 -6.95 -13.49
CA VAL A 86 8.08 -7.75 -13.32
C VAL A 86 7.91 -8.80 -12.21
N VAL A 87 7.14 -8.49 -11.17
CA VAL A 87 6.87 -9.45 -10.08
C VAL A 87 5.96 -10.57 -10.57
N ALA A 88 4.88 -10.26 -11.30
CA ALA A 88 4.00 -11.29 -11.87
C ALA A 88 4.76 -12.25 -12.79
N LYS A 89 5.69 -11.72 -13.61
CA LYS A 89 6.53 -12.54 -14.49
C LYS A 89 7.54 -13.40 -13.73
N ALA A 90 8.03 -12.90 -12.60
CA ALA A 90 8.97 -13.64 -11.76
C ALA A 90 8.29 -14.79 -10.96
N PHE A 91 6.99 -14.64 -10.69
CA PHE A 91 6.19 -15.60 -9.92
C PHE A 91 4.88 -15.95 -10.64
N PRO A 92 4.97 -16.58 -11.83
CA PRO A 92 3.80 -16.86 -12.69
C PRO A 92 2.83 -17.86 -12.08
N GLU A 93 3.23 -18.60 -11.05
CA GLU A 93 2.38 -19.52 -10.31
C GLU A 93 1.51 -18.84 -9.25
N CYS A 94 1.74 -17.55 -8.97
CA CYS A 94 0.99 -16.79 -7.98
C CYS A 94 -0.11 -15.96 -8.67
N ASP A 95 -1.29 -15.97 -8.10
CA ASP A 95 -2.44 -15.18 -8.55
C ASP A 95 -2.51 -13.80 -7.87
N TRP A 96 -1.36 -13.20 -7.60
CA TRP A 96 -1.27 -11.94 -6.87
C TRP A 96 -1.88 -10.78 -7.63
N GLY A 97 -2.80 -10.06 -6.97
CA GLY A 97 -3.17 -8.71 -7.41
C GLY A 97 -2.04 -7.70 -7.15
N ALA A 98 -2.17 -6.52 -7.73
CA ALA A 98 -1.13 -5.48 -7.66
C ALA A 98 -0.77 -5.08 -6.22
N ILE A 99 -1.74 -5.06 -5.29
CA ILE A 99 -1.49 -4.75 -3.87
C ILE A 99 -0.46 -5.74 -3.27
N ALA A 100 -0.61 -7.04 -3.53
CA ALA A 100 0.32 -8.05 -3.02
C ALA A 100 1.71 -7.93 -3.66
N MET A 101 1.77 -7.67 -4.98
CA MET A 101 3.04 -7.44 -5.68
C MET A 101 3.79 -6.22 -5.16
N TRP A 102 3.08 -5.14 -4.85
CA TRP A 102 3.67 -3.94 -4.25
C TRP A 102 4.07 -4.17 -2.79
N ALA A 103 3.26 -4.93 -2.03
CA ALA A 103 3.58 -5.30 -0.66
C ALA A 103 4.85 -6.16 -0.56
N TRP A 104 5.08 -7.04 -1.54
CA TRP A 104 6.32 -7.80 -1.66
C TRP A 104 7.55 -6.88 -1.72
N GLY A 105 7.43 -5.69 -2.32
CA GLY A 105 8.48 -4.67 -2.33
C GLY A 105 8.91 -4.25 -0.92
N HIS A 106 7.98 -4.03 0.00
CA HIS A 106 8.32 -3.72 1.40
C HIS A 106 9.18 -4.82 2.04
N SER A 107 8.83 -6.09 1.83
CA SER A 107 9.63 -7.20 2.34
C SER A 107 11.05 -7.21 1.77
N ARG A 108 11.22 -6.79 0.52
CA ARG A 108 12.58 -6.65 -0.07
C ARG A 108 13.37 -5.50 0.56
N LEU A 109 12.69 -4.40 0.94
CA LEU A 109 13.36 -3.36 1.74
C LEU A 109 13.78 -3.91 3.11
N VAL A 110 12.90 -4.67 3.75
CA VAL A 110 13.21 -5.33 5.04
C VAL A 110 14.42 -6.25 4.90
N ASP A 111 14.48 -7.08 3.86
CA ASP A 111 15.64 -7.95 3.61
C ASP A 111 16.96 -7.13 3.55
N TYR A 112 16.94 -6.01 2.82
CA TYR A 112 18.10 -5.12 2.75
C TYR A 112 18.45 -4.54 4.11
N LEU A 113 17.48 -4.05 4.87
CA LEU A 113 17.72 -3.47 6.19
C LEU A 113 18.37 -4.45 7.16
N PHE A 114 18.03 -5.73 7.07
CA PHE A 114 18.66 -6.79 7.86
C PHE A 114 20.12 -7.06 7.49
N THR A 115 20.62 -6.56 6.36
CA THR A 115 22.04 -6.64 5.97
C THR A 115 22.87 -5.46 6.44
N THR A 116 22.24 -4.44 7.03
CA THR A 116 22.91 -3.20 7.44
C THR A 116 23.22 -3.20 8.94
N ASP A 117 24.22 -2.43 9.35
CA ASP A 117 24.61 -2.25 10.75
C ASP A 117 23.93 -1.05 11.42
N TRP A 118 23.39 -0.14 10.63
CA TRP A 118 22.79 1.12 11.09
C TRP A 118 21.28 1.04 11.33
N ALA A 119 20.56 0.10 10.70
CA ALA A 119 19.12 -0.03 10.87
C ALA A 119 18.76 -0.74 12.18
N ASP A 120 17.76 -0.20 12.88
CA ASP A 120 17.11 -0.87 14.01
C ASP A 120 16.05 -1.83 13.46
N THR A 121 16.43 -3.07 13.26
CA THR A 121 15.56 -4.10 12.66
C THR A 121 14.39 -4.49 13.54
N ASP A 122 14.41 -4.14 14.83
CA ASP A 122 13.27 -4.32 15.73
C ASP A 122 12.24 -3.18 15.64
N LYS A 123 12.56 -2.14 14.83
CA LYS A 123 11.74 -0.92 14.68
C LYS A 123 11.55 -0.55 13.21
N ILE A 124 11.18 -1.51 12.40
CA ILE A 124 10.79 -1.29 11.00
C ILE A 124 9.30 -0.96 10.95
N ILE A 125 8.97 0.13 10.27
CA ILE A 125 7.62 0.69 10.18
C ILE A 125 7.18 0.66 8.71
N ALA A 126 6.09 -0.03 8.39
CA ALA A 126 5.50 0.06 7.07
C ALA A 126 4.45 1.18 7.04
N THR A 127 4.53 2.05 6.04
CA THR A 127 3.56 3.14 5.84
C THR A 127 3.31 3.38 4.35
N GLY A 128 2.24 4.09 4.07
CA GLY A 128 1.83 4.53 2.74
C GLY A 128 0.49 5.24 2.79
N HIS A 129 0.18 6.02 1.77
CA HIS A 129 -1.07 6.78 1.69
C HIS A 129 -2.04 6.16 0.68
N SER A 130 -3.36 6.20 0.99
CA SER A 130 -4.43 5.71 0.11
C SER A 130 -4.19 4.22 -0.25
N ARG A 131 -4.10 3.87 -1.53
CA ARG A 131 -3.72 2.52 -1.97
C ARG A 131 -2.36 2.08 -1.42
N GLY A 132 -1.44 3.02 -1.21
CA GLY A 132 -0.17 2.75 -0.54
C GLY A 132 -0.35 2.33 0.92
N GLY A 133 -1.38 2.82 1.61
CA GLY A 133 -1.75 2.34 2.93
C GLY A 133 -2.31 0.92 2.92
N LYS A 134 -3.08 0.53 1.88
CA LYS A 134 -3.50 -0.87 1.68
C LYS A 134 -2.27 -1.78 1.48
N VAL A 135 -1.28 -1.30 0.73
CA VAL A 135 0.00 -2.00 0.50
C VAL A 135 0.78 -2.19 1.79
N ALA A 136 0.92 -1.13 2.60
CA ALA A 136 1.60 -1.20 3.88
C ALA A 136 0.93 -2.19 4.85
N LEU A 137 -0.41 -2.19 4.89
CA LEU A 137 -1.18 -3.15 5.68
C LEU A 137 -0.94 -4.58 5.20
N CYS A 138 -1.01 -4.82 3.91
CA CYS A 138 -0.73 -6.12 3.29
C CYS A 138 0.70 -6.57 3.61
N ALA A 139 1.70 -5.70 3.48
CA ALA A 139 3.08 -6.01 3.83
C ALA A 139 3.23 -6.43 5.29
N ALA A 140 2.62 -5.68 6.22
CA ALA A 140 2.71 -6.01 7.65
C ALA A 140 1.98 -7.31 8.03
N ILE A 141 0.96 -7.71 7.28
CA ILE A 141 0.27 -8.99 7.48
C ILE A 141 1.20 -10.16 7.12
N TYR A 142 1.92 -10.06 6.01
CA TYR A 142 2.74 -11.16 5.48
C TYR A 142 4.19 -11.15 5.95
N ASP A 143 4.68 -10.03 6.50
CA ASP A 143 6.06 -9.91 6.99
C ASP A 143 6.09 -9.52 8.47
N GLU A 144 6.29 -10.51 9.32
CA GLU A 144 6.29 -10.34 10.78
C GLU A 144 7.49 -9.49 11.29
N ARG A 145 8.49 -9.26 10.47
CA ARG A 145 9.63 -8.38 10.80
C ARG A 145 9.27 -6.89 10.80
N ILE A 146 8.12 -6.55 10.23
CA ILE A 146 7.56 -5.18 10.30
C ILE A 146 6.93 -5.01 11.68
N ALA A 147 7.56 -4.21 12.53
CA ALA A 147 7.19 -4.02 13.93
C ALA A 147 5.94 -3.13 14.12
N LEU A 148 5.71 -2.21 13.20
CA LEU A 148 4.58 -1.28 13.24
C LEU A 148 4.03 -1.04 11.83
N CYS A 149 2.70 -1.00 11.71
CA CYS A 149 2.01 -0.61 10.50
C CYS A 149 1.24 0.70 10.70
N ALA A 150 1.46 1.66 9.81
CA ALA A 150 0.76 2.96 9.78
C ALA A 150 0.09 3.19 8.42
N PRO A 151 -1.06 2.56 8.12
CA PRO A 151 -1.73 2.60 6.83
C PRO A 151 -2.57 3.86 6.68
N ASN A 152 -1.96 4.97 6.28
CA ASN A 152 -2.61 6.28 6.20
C ASN A 152 -3.68 6.33 5.11
N GLY A 153 -4.89 6.78 5.47
CA GLY A 153 -6.00 7.03 4.53
C GLY A 153 -6.33 5.83 3.64
N SER A 154 -6.14 4.61 4.14
CA SER A 154 -6.15 3.38 3.33
C SER A 154 -7.55 2.92 2.88
N GLY A 155 -8.62 3.50 3.40
CA GLY A 155 -9.99 3.26 2.95
C GLY A 155 -10.47 1.81 3.08
N CYS A 156 -11.49 1.49 2.30
CA CYS A 156 -12.08 0.15 2.23
C CYS A 156 -11.07 -0.86 1.67
N GLY A 157 -10.96 -2.04 2.28
CA GLY A 157 -9.93 -3.03 1.93
C GLY A 157 -8.52 -2.65 2.39
N GLY A 158 -8.42 -1.57 3.16
CA GLY A 158 -7.26 -1.19 3.95
C GLY A 158 -7.63 -1.24 5.44
N ALA A 159 -7.44 -0.16 6.20
CA ALA A 159 -7.88 -0.10 7.59
C ALA A 159 -9.41 -0.07 7.73
N GLY A 160 -10.15 0.40 6.71
CA GLY A 160 -11.61 0.37 6.66
C GLY A 160 -12.15 -1.01 6.32
N CYS A 161 -13.12 -1.47 7.12
CA CYS A 161 -13.82 -2.73 6.88
C CYS A 161 -14.77 -2.61 5.68
N PHE A 162 -15.02 -3.73 5.00
CA PHE A 162 -15.96 -3.79 3.88
C PHE A 162 -17.41 -3.60 4.33
N ARG A 163 -17.77 -4.13 5.51
CA ARG A 163 -19.15 -4.11 6.03
C ARG A 163 -19.53 -2.80 6.68
N PHE A 164 -18.57 -2.07 7.24
CA PHE A 164 -18.80 -0.84 7.98
C PHE A 164 -18.52 0.38 7.10
N LEU A 165 -19.46 0.68 6.22
CA LEU A 165 -19.41 1.85 5.36
C LEU A 165 -20.13 3.02 6.05
N GLY A 166 -19.51 4.19 6.02
CA GLY A 166 -19.99 5.37 6.75
C GLY A 166 -21.44 5.77 6.48
N GLY A 167 -21.99 5.43 5.31
CA GLY A 167 -23.36 5.72 4.95
C GLY A 167 -24.41 4.69 5.37
N ARG A 168 -23.98 3.56 5.94
CA ARG A 168 -24.92 2.50 6.34
C ARG A 168 -25.68 2.84 7.63
N TYR A 169 -25.11 3.67 8.48
CA TYR A 169 -25.59 3.90 9.85
C TYR A 169 -25.89 5.35 10.21
N GLY A 170 -25.84 6.30 9.29
CA GLY A 170 -26.05 7.69 9.65
C GLY A 170 -26.28 8.67 8.51
N GLU A 171 -27.08 9.66 8.81
CA GLU A 171 -27.25 10.87 8.01
C GLU A 171 -25.96 11.70 8.10
N GLY A 172 -25.28 11.92 7.05
CA GLY A 172 -24.04 12.69 7.07
C GLY A 172 -22.93 11.98 6.32
N ILE A 173 -23.13 11.85 5.12
CA ILE A 173 -22.48 10.99 4.19
C ILE A 173 -21.14 11.57 3.79
N GLY A 174 -20.09 11.00 4.31
CA GLY A 174 -18.81 11.02 3.66
C GLY A 174 -18.82 10.07 2.45
N LEU A 175 -18.22 10.49 1.36
CA LEU A 175 -17.93 9.62 0.23
C LEU A 175 -17.02 8.50 0.73
N CYS A 176 -17.41 7.24 0.57
CA CYS A 176 -16.60 6.10 1.00
C CYS A 176 -16.43 5.09 -0.14
N GLU A 177 -15.28 4.46 -0.17
CA GLU A 177 -15.03 3.32 -1.05
C GLU A 177 -15.85 2.12 -0.59
N THR A 178 -16.32 1.31 -1.53
CA THR A 178 -16.96 0.02 -1.30
C THR A 178 -16.19 -1.09 -2.00
N ALA A 179 -16.42 -2.35 -1.62
CA ALA A 179 -15.84 -3.49 -2.32
C ALA A 179 -16.17 -3.46 -3.82
N GLY A 180 -17.44 -3.17 -4.16
CA GLY A 180 -17.90 -3.06 -5.54
C GLY A 180 -17.21 -1.94 -6.31
N SER A 181 -17.14 -0.74 -5.74
CA SER A 181 -16.53 0.41 -6.42
C SER A 181 -15.03 0.19 -6.66
N ILE A 182 -14.33 -0.41 -5.71
CA ILE A 182 -12.91 -0.75 -5.88
C ILE A 182 -12.75 -1.83 -6.95
N ASN A 183 -13.57 -2.88 -6.93
CA ASN A 183 -13.47 -3.97 -7.89
C ASN A 183 -13.76 -3.50 -9.33
N ASP A 184 -14.76 -2.66 -9.51
CA ASP A 184 -15.12 -2.15 -10.84
C ASP A 184 -14.04 -1.25 -11.46
N MET A 185 -13.40 -0.41 -10.65
CA MET A 185 -12.42 0.55 -11.13
C MET A 185 -10.98 0.05 -11.07
N LEU A 186 -10.68 -0.79 -10.10
CA LEU A 186 -9.35 -1.14 -9.67
C LEU A 186 -9.23 -2.65 -9.40
N GLY A 187 -10.01 -3.48 -10.11
CA GLY A 187 -10.06 -4.93 -9.93
C GLY A 187 -8.70 -5.62 -9.98
N TYR A 188 -7.76 -5.04 -10.73
CA TYR A 188 -6.38 -5.53 -10.81
C TYR A 188 -5.59 -5.45 -9.48
N TRP A 189 -6.14 -4.77 -8.45
CA TRP A 189 -5.52 -4.75 -7.12
C TRP A 189 -5.65 -6.09 -6.39
N TRP A 190 -6.67 -6.87 -6.72
CA TRP A 190 -7.08 -8.07 -6.02
C TRP A 190 -6.82 -9.33 -6.85
N THR A 191 -6.95 -10.48 -6.22
CA THR A 191 -6.98 -11.77 -6.91
C THR A 191 -8.34 -11.97 -7.60
N ASP A 192 -8.40 -12.86 -8.58
CA ASP A 192 -9.65 -13.23 -9.26
C ASP A 192 -10.73 -13.74 -8.30
N ALA A 193 -10.33 -14.42 -7.21
CA ALA A 193 -11.24 -14.88 -6.16
C ALA A 193 -11.99 -13.71 -5.50
N PHE A 194 -11.35 -12.56 -5.32
CA PHE A 194 -12.05 -11.37 -4.82
C PHE A 194 -13.01 -10.80 -5.88
N GLY A 195 -12.64 -10.88 -7.15
CA GLY A 195 -13.47 -10.47 -8.29
C GLY A 195 -14.82 -11.19 -8.32
N GLU A 196 -14.91 -12.45 -7.86
CA GLU A 196 -16.17 -13.17 -7.76
C GLU A 196 -17.14 -12.50 -6.76
N PHE A 197 -16.64 -11.94 -5.66
CA PHE A 197 -17.47 -11.20 -4.71
C PHE A 197 -17.88 -9.84 -5.25
N GLY A 198 -17.02 -9.13 -5.96
CA GLY A 198 -17.33 -7.88 -6.64
C GLY A 198 -18.17 -8.06 -7.90
N ALA A 199 -17.98 -9.15 -8.67
CA ALA A 199 -18.72 -9.43 -9.90
C ALA A 199 -20.21 -9.70 -9.67
N ARG A 200 -20.59 -10.13 -8.47
CA ARG A 200 -22.00 -10.25 -8.08
C ARG A 200 -22.70 -8.90 -7.94
N GLN A 201 -21.94 -7.84 -7.74
CA GLN A 201 -22.41 -6.45 -7.79
C GLN A 201 -22.44 -5.88 -9.23
N LYS A 202 -22.66 -6.70 -10.25
CA LYS A 202 -22.71 -6.32 -11.68
C LYS A 202 -23.65 -5.18 -12.06
N ARG A 203 -24.24 -4.50 -11.10
CA ARG A 203 -25.09 -3.33 -11.34
C ARG A 203 -24.29 -2.05 -11.66
N TYR A 204 -22.97 -2.08 -11.44
CA TYR A 204 -22.09 -0.94 -11.65
C TYR A 204 -20.92 -1.33 -12.54
N THR A 205 -21.21 -1.57 -13.81
CA THR A 205 -20.17 -1.73 -14.81
C THR A 205 -19.50 -0.38 -15.06
N ARG A 206 -18.22 -0.40 -15.42
CA ARG A 206 -17.44 0.81 -15.80
C ARG A 206 -18.16 1.68 -16.84
N SER A 207 -19.06 1.11 -17.64
CA SER A 207 -19.90 1.79 -18.60
C SER A 207 -21.01 2.66 -17.95
N ASN A 208 -21.32 2.44 -16.69
CA ASN A 208 -22.36 3.17 -15.97
C ASN A 208 -21.81 4.33 -15.13
N PHE A 209 -20.49 4.42 -14.98
CA PHE A 209 -19.85 5.57 -14.36
C PHE A 209 -19.49 6.59 -15.43
N PRO A 210 -20.01 7.81 -15.38
CA PRO A 210 -19.53 8.87 -16.25
C PRO A 210 -18.05 9.10 -15.99
N VAL A 211 -17.28 9.29 -17.05
CA VAL A 211 -15.85 9.63 -16.91
C VAL A 211 -15.76 10.93 -16.12
N ALA A 212 -15.23 10.84 -14.91
CA ALA A 212 -15.11 11.99 -14.04
C ALA A 212 -14.16 13.04 -14.66
N LYS A 213 -14.61 14.27 -14.79
CA LYS A 213 -13.84 15.37 -15.37
C LYS A 213 -12.83 15.96 -14.38
N ASN A 214 -13.04 15.71 -13.09
CA ASN A 214 -12.19 16.20 -12.01
C ASN A 214 -12.36 15.32 -10.76
N GLN A 215 -11.51 15.56 -9.76
CA GLN A 215 -11.51 14.79 -8.52
C GLN A 215 -12.83 14.88 -7.73
N MET A 216 -13.50 16.02 -7.74
CA MET A 216 -14.81 16.17 -7.08
C MET A 216 -15.90 15.36 -7.75
N GLU A 217 -15.93 15.34 -9.09
CA GLU A 217 -16.87 14.52 -9.85
C GLU A 217 -16.56 13.04 -9.70
N PHE A 218 -15.27 12.66 -9.69
CA PHE A 218 -14.83 11.32 -9.36
C PHE A 218 -15.34 10.88 -7.99
N MET A 219 -15.15 11.71 -6.96
CA MET A 219 -15.64 11.43 -5.61
C MET A 219 -17.17 11.40 -5.53
N ALA A 220 -17.87 12.26 -6.26
CA ALA A 220 -19.35 12.26 -6.33
C ALA A 220 -19.90 10.98 -6.98
N ASN A 221 -19.14 10.31 -7.85
CA ASN A 221 -19.54 9.04 -8.44
C ASN A 221 -19.50 7.87 -7.43
N PHE A 222 -18.85 8.03 -6.29
CA PHE A 222 -18.91 7.11 -5.14
C PHE A 222 -20.12 7.38 -4.23
N SER A 223 -21.09 8.19 -4.63
CA SER A 223 -22.24 8.51 -3.78
C SER A 223 -23.09 7.27 -3.49
N LEU A 224 -23.63 7.21 -2.27
CA LEU A 224 -24.39 6.07 -1.74
C LEU A 224 -25.64 5.72 -2.55
N ASP A 225 -26.25 6.68 -3.24
CA ASP A 225 -27.44 6.45 -4.07
C ASP A 225 -27.16 5.53 -5.27
N LYS A 226 -25.88 5.37 -5.62
CA LYS A 226 -25.40 4.49 -6.69
C LYS A 226 -24.85 3.16 -6.17
N LEU A 227 -24.68 3.04 -4.87
CA LEU A 227 -24.20 1.85 -4.18
C LEU A 227 -25.39 0.93 -3.93
N GLY A 228 -25.79 0.10 -4.86
CA GLY A 228 -26.87 -0.87 -4.67
C GLY A 228 -26.85 -1.54 -3.28
N THR A 229 -27.80 -2.36 -2.99
CA THR A 229 -27.96 -3.00 -1.68
C THR A 229 -26.65 -3.64 -1.20
N LEU A 230 -26.10 -3.15 -0.10
CA LEU A 230 -24.88 -3.57 0.61
C LEU A 230 -24.91 -5.03 1.12
N GLN A 231 -25.66 -5.91 0.46
CA GLN A 231 -25.90 -7.27 0.94
C GLN A 231 -24.77 -8.24 0.63
N ASP A 232 -23.90 -7.92 -0.31
CA ASP A 232 -22.87 -8.85 -0.74
C ASP A 232 -21.62 -8.77 0.14
N GLU A 233 -21.30 -7.62 0.73
CA GLU A 233 -20.24 -7.49 1.72
C GLU A 233 -20.53 -8.28 3.00
N ASP A 234 -21.80 -8.43 3.37
CA ASP A 234 -22.20 -9.25 4.53
C ASP A 234 -21.95 -10.74 4.30
N ARG A 235 -21.81 -11.16 3.05
CA ARG A 235 -21.52 -12.55 2.65
C ARG A 235 -20.04 -12.88 2.55
N LEU A 236 -19.17 -11.89 2.64
CA LEU A 236 -17.73 -12.14 2.66
C LEU A 236 -17.38 -13.05 3.85
N PRO A 237 -16.57 -14.08 3.66
CA PRO A 237 -16.17 -14.98 4.74
C PRO A 237 -15.21 -14.32 5.73
N PHE A 238 -14.72 -13.12 5.42
CA PHE A 238 -13.80 -12.33 6.25
C PHE A 238 -14.15 -10.84 6.13
N ASP A 239 -13.52 -10.02 6.98
CA ASP A 239 -13.47 -8.57 6.81
C ASP A 239 -12.15 -8.02 7.34
N MET A 240 -11.85 -6.75 7.10
CA MET A 240 -10.53 -6.16 7.36
C MET A 240 -10.15 -6.13 8.85
N HIS A 241 -11.09 -6.26 9.78
CA HIS A 241 -10.75 -6.43 11.19
C HIS A 241 -10.01 -7.76 11.46
N PHE A 242 -10.33 -8.85 10.74
CA PHE A 242 -9.56 -10.09 10.80
C PHE A 242 -8.15 -9.92 10.22
N ALA A 243 -8.05 -9.24 9.06
CA ALA A 243 -6.76 -8.94 8.45
C ALA A 243 -5.87 -8.10 9.39
N LYS A 244 -6.45 -7.08 10.04
CA LYS A 244 -5.75 -6.28 11.06
C LYS A 244 -5.32 -7.09 12.27
N ALA A 245 -6.13 -8.06 12.71
CA ALA A 245 -5.80 -8.93 13.82
C ALA A 245 -4.54 -9.80 13.58
N LEU A 246 -4.21 -10.09 12.31
CA LEU A 246 -2.97 -10.81 11.94
C LEU A 246 -1.69 -10.00 12.24
N ILE A 247 -1.80 -8.71 12.46
CA ILE A 247 -0.65 -7.86 12.83
C ILE A 247 -0.35 -7.98 14.33
N ALA A 248 -1.36 -8.28 15.16
CA ALA A 248 -1.15 -8.42 16.61
C ALA A 248 -0.10 -9.53 16.93
N PRO A 249 0.74 -9.34 17.97
CA PRO A 249 0.75 -8.25 18.95
C PRO A 249 1.54 -6.99 18.50
N ARG A 250 1.97 -6.92 17.24
CA ARG A 250 2.68 -5.76 16.68
C ARG A 250 1.76 -4.54 16.61
N ALA A 251 2.33 -3.35 16.58
CA ALA A 251 1.56 -2.12 16.60
C ALA A 251 0.89 -1.82 15.24
N LEU A 252 -0.36 -1.34 15.30
CA LEU A 252 -1.11 -0.78 14.17
C LEU A 252 -1.70 0.57 14.60
N ILE A 253 -1.44 1.65 13.85
CA ILE A 253 -1.90 3.02 14.12
C ILE A 253 -2.64 3.59 12.91
#